data_2695cca96f5c1baf1ab3786144e54253
#
_entry.id   2695cca96f5c1baf1ab3786144e54253
#
_cell.length_a   1.000
_cell.length_b   1.000
_cell.length_c   1.000
_cell.angle_alpha   90.00
_cell.angle_beta   90.00
_cell.angle_gamma   90.00
#
_symmetry.space_group_name_H-M   'P 1'
#
loop_
_entity.id
_entity.type
_entity.pdbx_description
1 polymer ?
#
loop_
_entity_poly.entity_id
_entity_poly.type
_entity_poly.pdbx_seq_one_letter_code
_entity_poly.pdbx_strand_id
1 'polypeptide(L)'
;MKQYRNNGAAGAILDEYEKSINELKEVLTNISHAHLTAIADDKTEDPDCKSIQSILTHVIRAGYCYVIEIRRSLGEQIDYVERKTLRTIGQYKSELDKMFKYNELLFRDYPNLKIEEKDSNKKINVAWHQQYDVEQLLEHAIVHILRHRRQIERFLIKLKST
;
A
#
# COMPACT_ATOMS: atom_id res chain seq x y z
N MET A 1 -12.22 14.94 -17.90
CA MET A 1 -11.11 14.29 -18.63
C MET A 1 -10.10 13.79 -17.60
N LYS A 2 -9.64 12.53 -17.67
CA LYS A 2 -8.60 12.01 -16.74
C LYS A 2 -7.31 12.75 -17.05
N GLN A 3 -6.70 13.38 -16.05
CA GLN A 3 -5.42 14.07 -16.19
C GLN A 3 -4.32 13.11 -15.72
N TYR A 4 -3.36 12.83 -16.58
CA TYR A 4 -2.21 12.01 -16.28
C TYR A 4 -1.04 12.87 -15.78
N ARG A 5 -0.21 12.28 -14.92
CA ARG A 5 1.03 12.92 -14.44
C ARG A 5 2.08 12.95 -15.56
N ASN A 6 2.79 14.06 -15.68
CA ASN A 6 3.74 14.29 -16.78
C ASN A 6 5.17 13.77 -16.51
N ASN A 7 5.38 13.03 -15.42
CA ASN A 7 6.72 12.61 -14.98
C ASN A 7 7.13 11.22 -15.52
N GLY A 8 6.89 10.94 -16.80
CA GLY A 8 7.32 9.70 -17.45
C GLY A 8 6.90 8.44 -16.71
N ALA A 9 7.83 7.49 -16.51
CA ALA A 9 7.57 6.23 -15.82
C ALA A 9 7.13 6.44 -14.36
N ALA A 10 7.74 7.39 -13.64
CA ALA A 10 7.32 7.72 -12.27
C ALA A 10 5.87 8.23 -12.23
N GLY A 11 5.47 9.06 -13.20
CA GLY A 11 4.08 9.51 -13.33
C GLY A 11 3.12 8.37 -13.59
N ALA A 12 3.47 7.45 -14.49
CA ALA A 12 2.65 6.27 -14.81
C ALA A 12 2.47 5.35 -13.59
N ILE A 13 3.53 5.09 -12.83
CA ILE A 13 3.48 4.30 -11.59
C ILE A 13 2.56 4.97 -10.57
N LEU A 14 2.69 6.28 -10.35
CA LEU A 14 1.84 7.00 -9.41
C LEU A 14 0.36 7.01 -9.86
N ASP A 15 0.08 7.11 -11.16
CA ASP A 15 -1.28 7.05 -11.69
C ASP A 15 -1.93 5.67 -11.44
N GLU A 16 -1.19 4.58 -11.64
CA GLU A 16 -1.70 3.23 -11.37
C GLU A 16 -1.76 2.93 -9.87
N TYR A 17 -0.86 3.48 -9.07
CA TYR A 17 -0.92 3.35 -7.61
C TYR A 17 -2.17 4.05 -7.05
N GLU A 18 -2.42 5.29 -7.44
CA GLU A 18 -3.62 6.03 -7.07
C GLU A 18 -4.90 5.31 -7.49
N LYS A 19 -4.92 4.78 -8.72
CA LYS A 19 -6.02 3.99 -9.23
C LYS A 19 -6.27 2.74 -8.37
N SER A 20 -5.22 1.99 -8.02
CA SER A 20 -5.35 0.78 -7.18
C SER A 20 -5.91 1.09 -5.79
N ILE A 21 -5.52 2.23 -5.19
CA ILE A 21 -6.05 2.73 -3.92
C ILE A 21 -7.53 3.12 -4.05
N ASN A 22 -7.89 3.83 -5.12
CA ASN A 22 -9.27 4.25 -5.35
C ASN A 22 -10.18 3.03 -5.57
N GLU A 23 -9.76 2.04 -6.34
CA GLU A 23 -10.47 0.77 -6.51
C GLU A 23 -10.63 0.02 -5.18
N LEU A 24 -9.60 0.01 -4.32
CA LEU A 24 -9.73 -0.54 -2.97
C LEU A 24 -10.76 0.25 -2.15
N LYS A 25 -10.73 1.59 -2.18
CA LYS A 25 -11.69 2.45 -1.46
C LYS A 25 -13.13 2.25 -1.95
N GLU A 26 -13.33 1.93 -3.23
CA GLU A 26 -14.65 1.57 -3.78
C GLU A 26 -15.16 0.27 -3.17
N VAL A 27 -14.33 -0.77 -3.10
CA VAL A 27 -14.68 -2.05 -2.44
C VAL A 27 -15.06 -1.84 -0.98
N LEU A 28 -14.44 -0.88 -0.30
CA LEU A 28 -14.74 -0.55 1.10
C LEU A 28 -16.06 0.22 1.29
N THR A 29 -16.67 0.69 0.21
CA THR A 29 -17.95 1.39 0.30
C THR A 29 -19.05 0.44 0.75
N ASN A 30 -19.84 0.84 1.73
CA ASN A 30 -20.94 0.03 2.29
C ASN A 30 -20.52 -1.19 3.14
N ILE A 31 -19.26 -1.28 3.58
CA ILE A 31 -18.87 -2.28 4.56
C ILE A 31 -19.36 -1.84 5.96
N SER A 32 -20.12 -2.71 6.62
CA SER A 32 -20.57 -2.48 7.99
C SER A 32 -19.42 -2.63 8.98
N HIS A 33 -19.56 -2.06 10.19
CA HIS A 33 -18.58 -2.28 11.26
C HIS A 33 -18.43 -3.76 11.61
N ALA A 34 -19.53 -4.50 11.61
CA ALA A 34 -19.51 -5.96 11.86
C ALA A 34 -18.65 -6.70 10.82
N HIS A 35 -18.82 -6.38 9.53
CA HIS A 35 -17.98 -6.98 8.47
C HIS A 35 -16.52 -6.54 8.53
N LEU A 36 -16.25 -5.28 8.95
CA LEU A 36 -14.88 -4.78 9.10
C LEU A 36 -14.08 -5.61 10.11
N THR A 37 -14.71 -5.95 11.24
CA THR A 37 -14.04 -6.59 12.38
C THR A 37 -14.19 -8.11 12.43
N ALA A 38 -15.12 -8.69 11.66
CA ALA A 38 -15.36 -10.11 11.62
C ALA A 38 -14.10 -10.90 11.21
N ILE A 39 -13.83 -11.99 11.91
CA ILE A 39 -12.80 -12.95 11.52
C ILE A 39 -13.34 -13.75 10.33
N ALA A 40 -12.82 -13.43 9.14
CA ALA A 40 -13.21 -14.09 7.89
C ALA A 40 -12.32 -15.29 7.56
N ASP A 41 -11.08 -15.33 8.08
CA ASP A 41 -10.17 -16.46 7.96
C ASP A 41 -9.57 -16.79 9.33
N ASP A 42 -10.11 -17.81 9.95
CA ASP A 42 -9.68 -18.35 11.25
C ASP A 42 -8.56 -19.40 11.12
N LYS A 43 -8.31 -19.87 9.89
CA LYS A 43 -7.31 -20.91 9.59
C LYS A 43 -5.93 -20.36 9.27
N THR A 44 -5.85 -19.10 8.84
CA THR A 44 -4.56 -18.47 8.54
C THR A 44 -3.74 -18.26 9.82
N GLU A 45 -2.46 -18.58 9.76
CA GLU A 45 -1.49 -18.26 10.82
C GLU A 45 -1.06 -16.79 10.77
N ASP A 46 -1.24 -16.11 9.63
CA ASP A 46 -0.89 -14.72 9.45
C ASP A 46 -1.94 -13.80 10.13
N PRO A 47 -1.59 -13.11 11.23
CA PRO A 47 -2.51 -12.24 11.94
C PRO A 47 -2.99 -11.05 11.09
N ASP A 48 -2.23 -10.68 10.06
CA ASP A 48 -2.56 -9.58 9.16
C ASP A 48 -3.64 -9.96 8.13
N CYS A 49 -3.94 -11.25 7.99
CA CYS A 49 -4.87 -11.77 7.00
C CYS A 49 -6.18 -12.35 7.58
N LYS A 50 -6.50 -12.09 8.85
CA LYS A 50 -7.68 -12.70 9.53
C LYS A 50 -9.00 -11.96 9.30
N SER A 51 -8.97 -10.64 9.16
CA SER A 51 -10.14 -9.77 9.00
C SER A 51 -9.87 -8.66 7.99
N ILE A 52 -10.93 -8.00 7.52
CA ILE A 52 -10.79 -6.81 6.66
C ILE A 52 -9.99 -5.72 7.41
N GLN A 53 -10.24 -5.56 8.71
CA GLN A 53 -9.55 -4.58 9.54
C GLN A 53 -8.05 -4.84 9.64
N SER A 54 -7.64 -6.10 9.86
CA SER A 54 -6.23 -6.45 9.93
C SER A 54 -5.52 -6.28 8.60
N ILE A 55 -6.17 -6.66 7.48
CA ILE A 55 -5.66 -6.45 6.12
C ILE A 55 -5.44 -4.96 5.85
N LEU A 56 -6.43 -4.10 6.12
CA LEU A 56 -6.30 -2.66 5.87
C LEU A 56 -5.21 -2.02 6.73
N THR A 57 -5.08 -2.43 7.98
CA THR A 57 -4.01 -2.00 8.88
C THR A 57 -2.63 -2.38 8.31
N HIS A 58 -2.50 -3.60 7.79
CA HIS A 58 -1.29 -4.08 7.14
C HIS A 58 -0.98 -3.32 5.85
N VAL A 59 -1.96 -3.14 4.96
CA VAL A 59 -1.80 -2.44 3.67
C VAL A 59 -1.30 -1.01 3.88
N ILE A 60 -1.89 -0.27 4.81
CA ILE A 60 -1.48 1.11 5.10
C ILE A 60 -0.05 1.15 5.62
N ARG A 61 0.28 0.31 6.61
CA ARG A 61 1.63 0.26 7.17
C ARG A 61 2.66 -0.12 6.10
N ALA A 62 2.37 -1.12 5.28
CA ALA A 62 3.25 -1.55 4.18
C ALA A 62 3.48 -0.42 3.17
N GLY A 63 2.43 0.31 2.78
CA GLY A 63 2.54 1.43 1.84
C GLY A 63 3.44 2.56 2.33
N TYR A 64 3.43 2.87 3.63
CA TYR A 64 4.42 3.79 4.23
C TYR A 64 5.82 3.17 4.24
N CYS A 65 5.95 1.88 4.61
CA CYS A 65 7.25 1.22 4.72
C CYS A 65 7.99 1.21 3.39
N TYR A 66 7.33 0.98 2.26
CA TYR A 66 7.98 0.98 0.93
C TYR A 66 8.67 2.32 0.64
N VAL A 67 8.01 3.44 0.88
CA VAL A 67 8.61 4.77 0.69
C VAL A 67 9.70 5.06 1.71
N ILE A 68 9.53 4.60 2.95
CA ILE A 68 10.56 4.75 4.00
C ILE A 68 11.83 4.00 3.60
N GLU A 69 11.73 2.79 3.03
CA GLU A 69 12.90 2.06 2.52
C GLU A 69 13.62 2.85 1.42
N ILE A 70 12.86 3.46 0.48
CA ILE A 70 13.45 4.31 -0.56
C ILE A 70 14.16 5.52 0.07
N ARG A 71 13.49 6.26 0.96
CA ARG A 71 14.06 7.43 1.62
C ARG A 71 15.30 7.11 2.45
N ARG A 72 15.31 5.97 3.14
CA ARG A 72 16.49 5.47 3.87
C ARG A 72 17.66 5.17 2.93
N SER A 73 17.40 4.59 1.77
CA SER A 73 18.45 4.35 0.76
C SER A 73 19.03 5.65 0.20
N LEU A 74 18.28 6.75 0.28
CA LEU A 74 18.73 8.10 -0.08
C LEU A 74 19.42 8.84 1.09
N GLY A 75 19.61 8.18 2.24
CA GLY A 75 20.34 8.69 3.40
C GLY A 75 19.47 9.35 4.47
N GLU A 76 18.14 9.33 4.34
CA GLU A 76 17.25 9.87 5.38
C GLU A 76 17.22 8.96 6.62
N GLN A 77 17.20 9.59 7.81
CA GLN A 77 17.05 8.91 9.11
C GLN A 77 15.58 8.97 9.50
N ILE A 78 14.81 7.94 9.14
CA ILE A 78 13.35 7.87 9.37
C ILE A 78 13.02 6.54 10.03
N ASP A 79 12.19 6.58 11.06
CA ASP A 79 11.62 5.39 11.67
C ASP A 79 10.40 4.89 10.91
N TYR A 80 10.14 3.59 10.99
CA TYR A 80 8.90 3.03 10.46
C TYR A 80 7.70 3.53 11.23
N VAL A 81 6.59 3.74 10.52
CA VAL A 81 5.33 4.09 11.14
C VAL A 81 4.84 2.96 12.05
N GLU A 82 4.30 3.34 13.20
CA GLU A 82 3.67 2.39 14.11
C GLU A 82 2.44 1.74 13.47
N ARG A 83 2.21 0.49 13.84
CA ARG A 83 1.00 -0.22 13.45
C ARG A 83 -0.20 0.36 14.21
N LYS A 84 -1.15 0.93 13.48
CA LYS A 84 -2.34 1.56 14.07
C LYS A 84 -3.62 0.96 13.51
N THR A 85 -4.35 0.24 14.34
CA THR A 85 -5.68 -0.26 14.01
C THR A 85 -6.70 0.88 14.11
N LEU A 86 -7.44 1.12 13.02
CA LEU A 86 -8.47 2.15 12.95
C LEU A 86 -9.86 1.54 13.19
N ARG A 87 -10.81 2.38 13.62
CA ARG A 87 -12.13 1.91 14.07
C ARG A 87 -13.20 1.92 12.98
N THR A 88 -13.05 2.74 11.94
CA THR A 88 -14.07 2.93 10.92
C THR A 88 -13.50 2.89 9.51
N ILE A 89 -14.34 2.53 8.55
CA ILE A 89 -14.00 2.56 7.12
C ILE A 89 -13.59 3.97 6.66
N GLY A 90 -14.26 5.01 7.16
CA GLY A 90 -13.91 6.39 6.84
C GLY A 90 -12.48 6.75 7.28
N GLN A 91 -12.06 6.28 8.46
CA GLN A 91 -10.68 6.47 8.93
C GLN A 91 -9.68 5.72 8.04
N TYR A 92 -9.97 4.48 7.63
CA TYR A 92 -9.11 3.72 6.72
C TYR A 92 -8.99 4.39 5.35
N LYS A 93 -10.11 4.86 4.76
CA LYS A 93 -10.08 5.60 3.49
C LYS A 93 -9.23 6.86 3.58
N SER A 94 -9.38 7.64 4.65
CA SER A 94 -8.57 8.84 4.88
C SER A 94 -7.08 8.52 5.05
N GLU A 95 -6.76 7.43 5.73
CA GLU A 95 -5.36 7.05 5.95
C GLU A 95 -4.70 6.48 4.69
N LEU A 96 -5.46 5.79 3.81
CA LEU A 96 -5.01 5.40 2.47
C LEU A 96 -4.65 6.63 1.61
N ASP A 97 -5.46 7.70 1.67
CA ASP A 97 -5.17 8.94 0.96
C ASP A 97 -3.89 9.62 1.49
N LYS A 98 -3.69 9.65 2.81
CA LYS A 98 -2.46 10.18 3.42
C LYS A 98 -1.23 9.36 3.06
N MET A 99 -1.34 8.04 3.10
CA MET A 99 -0.29 7.12 2.71
C MET A 99 0.10 7.36 1.24
N PHE A 100 -0.87 7.47 0.34
CA PHE A 100 -0.60 7.79 -1.06
C PHE A 100 0.06 9.16 -1.21
N LYS A 101 -0.44 10.18 -0.51
CA LYS A 101 0.17 11.51 -0.51
C LYS A 101 1.63 11.48 -0.06
N TYR A 102 1.97 10.67 0.92
CA TYR A 102 3.35 10.47 1.35
C TYR A 102 4.22 9.86 0.25
N ASN A 103 3.66 8.93 -0.55
CA ASN A 103 4.34 8.39 -1.75
C ASN A 103 4.58 9.46 -2.82
N GLU A 104 3.59 10.33 -3.10
CA GLU A 104 3.78 11.45 -4.04
C GLU A 104 4.86 12.42 -3.59
N LEU A 105 4.96 12.71 -2.29
CA LEU A 105 5.95 13.61 -1.72
C LEU A 105 7.39 13.15 -2.00
N LEU A 106 7.65 11.86 -2.14
CA LEU A 106 8.96 11.35 -2.52
C LEU A 106 9.47 12.00 -3.81
N PHE A 107 8.64 12.01 -4.86
CA PHE A 107 9.03 12.56 -6.16
C PHE A 107 9.05 14.09 -6.20
N ARG A 108 8.33 14.75 -5.31
CA ARG A 108 8.46 16.20 -5.11
C ARG A 108 9.77 16.54 -4.40
N ASP A 109 10.14 15.78 -3.38
CA ASP A 109 11.34 16.03 -2.58
C ASP A 109 12.61 15.59 -3.33
N TYR A 110 12.49 14.61 -4.23
CA TYR A 110 13.56 14.09 -5.09
C TYR A 110 13.16 14.13 -6.58
N PRO A 111 13.09 15.33 -7.21
CA PRO A 111 12.56 15.47 -8.58
C PRO A 111 13.43 14.78 -9.66
N ASN A 112 14.69 14.49 -9.35
CA ASN A 112 15.63 13.81 -10.23
C ASN A 112 15.90 12.35 -9.81
N LEU A 113 15.01 11.76 -8.98
CA LEU A 113 15.17 10.40 -8.50
C LEU A 113 15.22 9.41 -9.68
N LYS A 114 16.33 8.68 -9.78
CA LYS A 114 16.47 7.58 -10.72
C LYS A 114 15.66 6.38 -10.20
N ILE A 115 14.68 5.93 -10.96
CA ILE A 115 13.79 4.85 -10.51
C ILE A 115 14.29 3.47 -10.89
N GLU A 116 14.98 3.32 -12.04
CA GLU A 116 15.64 2.08 -12.47
C GLU A 116 17.07 1.98 -11.95
N GLU A 117 17.49 0.82 -11.45
CA GLU A 117 18.88 0.50 -11.13
C GLU A 117 19.23 -0.91 -11.64
N LYS A 118 20.14 -0.95 -12.62
CA LYS A 118 20.56 -2.20 -13.26
C LYS A 118 21.69 -2.93 -12.51
N ASP A 119 22.47 -2.18 -11.73
CA ASP A 119 23.52 -2.74 -10.89
C ASP A 119 22.91 -3.30 -9.60
N SER A 120 22.94 -4.64 -9.45
CA SER A 120 22.40 -5.32 -8.28
C SER A 120 23.04 -4.88 -6.96
N ASN A 121 24.31 -4.43 -6.99
CA ASN A 121 25.01 -3.97 -5.80
C ASN A 121 24.51 -2.59 -5.30
N LYS A 122 23.77 -1.86 -6.15
CA LYS A 122 23.22 -0.54 -5.83
C LYS A 122 21.73 -0.58 -5.53
N LYS A 123 21.10 -1.76 -5.64
CA LYS A 123 19.69 -1.90 -5.28
C LYS A 123 19.45 -1.74 -3.78
N ILE A 124 18.25 -1.34 -3.45
CA ILE A 124 17.79 -1.15 -2.07
C ILE A 124 17.64 -2.52 -1.42
N ASN A 125 18.39 -2.76 -0.33
CA ASN A 125 18.19 -3.92 0.54
C ASN A 125 17.11 -3.59 1.55
N VAL A 126 15.93 -4.17 1.40
CA VAL A 126 14.80 -3.91 2.28
C VAL A 126 14.79 -4.83 3.51
N ALA A 127 14.07 -4.42 4.56
CA ALA A 127 14.05 -5.13 5.85
C ALA A 127 13.61 -6.61 5.77
N TRP A 128 12.89 -7.00 4.73
CA TRP A 128 12.48 -8.41 4.50
C TRP A 128 13.43 -9.18 3.56
N HIS A 129 14.69 -8.72 3.47
CA HIS A 129 15.80 -9.43 2.80
C HIS A 129 15.65 -9.64 1.28
N GLN A 130 14.98 -8.72 0.60
CA GLN A 130 14.93 -8.65 -0.86
C GLN A 130 15.61 -7.40 -1.37
N GLN A 131 15.97 -7.40 -2.66
CA GLN A 131 16.61 -6.26 -3.33
C GLN A 131 15.68 -5.70 -4.41
N TYR A 132 15.51 -4.38 -4.39
CA TYR A 132 14.67 -3.65 -5.34
C TYR A 132 15.40 -2.40 -5.85
N ASP A 133 15.09 -1.98 -7.07
CA ASP A 133 15.18 -0.55 -7.38
C ASP A 133 13.87 0.16 -7.00
N VAL A 134 13.83 1.47 -7.19
CA VAL A 134 12.66 2.29 -6.81
C VAL A 134 11.42 1.89 -7.60
N GLU A 135 11.57 1.63 -8.91
CA GLU A 135 10.48 1.21 -9.78
C GLU A 135 9.87 -0.12 -9.30
N GLN A 136 10.71 -1.14 -9.12
CA GLN A 136 10.30 -2.46 -8.64
C GLN A 136 9.60 -2.41 -7.28
N LEU A 137 10.07 -1.55 -6.37
CA LEU A 137 9.47 -1.43 -5.04
C LEU A 137 8.09 -0.76 -5.08
N LEU A 138 7.90 0.21 -5.96
CA LEU A 138 6.59 0.84 -6.17
C LEU A 138 5.62 -0.07 -6.94
N GLU A 139 6.09 -0.83 -7.92
CA GLU A 139 5.30 -1.89 -8.58
C GLU A 139 4.86 -2.95 -7.56
N HIS A 140 5.77 -3.37 -6.67
CA HIS A 140 5.43 -4.26 -5.57
C HIS A 140 4.33 -3.68 -4.68
N ALA A 141 4.39 -2.38 -4.36
CA ALA A 141 3.37 -1.70 -3.57
C ALA A 141 1.99 -1.72 -4.26
N ILE A 142 1.93 -1.50 -5.57
CA ILE A 142 0.69 -1.59 -6.36
C ILE A 142 0.12 -3.01 -6.32
N VAL A 143 0.94 -4.01 -6.64
CA VAL A 143 0.51 -5.41 -6.65
C VAL A 143 0.07 -5.88 -5.26
N HIS A 144 0.71 -5.38 -4.21
CA HIS A 144 0.33 -5.64 -2.82
C HIS A 144 -1.12 -5.16 -2.53
N ILE A 145 -1.48 -3.95 -2.97
CA ILE A 145 -2.85 -3.43 -2.85
C ILE A 145 -3.83 -4.30 -3.65
N LEU A 146 -3.52 -4.63 -4.90
CA LEU A 146 -4.39 -5.45 -5.75
C LEU A 146 -4.67 -6.83 -5.14
N ARG A 147 -3.63 -7.46 -4.58
CA ARG A 147 -3.74 -8.76 -3.90
C ARG A 147 -4.66 -8.68 -2.68
N HIS A 148 -4.48 -7.67 -1.84
CA HIS A 148 -5.29 -7.50 -0.64
C HIS A 148 -6.70 -7.01 -0.94
N ARG A 149 -6.92 -6.20 -1.98
CA ARG A 149 -8.26 -5.88 -2.49
C ARG A 149 -9.02 -7.16 -2.85
N ARG A 150 -8.41 -8.04 -3.66
CA ARG A 150 -8.99 -9.33 -4.01
C ARG A 150 -9.30 -10.21 -2.78
N GLN A 151 -8.45 -10.17 -1.76
CA GLN A 151 -8.68 -10.91 -0.51
C GLN A 151 -9.90 -10.35 0.24
N ILE A 152 -10.04 -9.04 0.34
CA ILE A 152 -11.20 -8.36 0.94
C ILE A 152 -12.48 -8.70 0.18
N GLU A 153 -12.46 -8.65 -1.14
CA GLU A 153 -13.62 -9.04 -1.97
C GLU A 153 -14.08 -10.47 -1.68
N ARG A 154 -13.15 -11.41 -1.54
CA ARG A 154 -13.46 -12.80 -1.15
C ARG A 154 -14.03 -12.89 0.27
N PHE A 155 -13.51 -12.10 1.20
CA PHE A 155 -14.05 -12.05 2.58
C PHE A 155 -15.49 -11.53 2.59
N LEU A 156 -15.78 -10.51 1.81
CA LEU A 156 -17.13 -9.96 1.68
C LEU A 156 -18.12 -10.96 1.10
N ILE A 157 -17.71 -11.79 0.14
CA ILE A 157 -18.54 -12.88 -0.38
C ILE A 157 -18.84 -13.89 0.73
N LYS A 158 -17.81 -14.34 1.46
CA LYS A 158 -17.95 -15.29 2.56
C LYS A 158 -18.87 -14.77 3.67
N LEU A 159 -18.66 -13.53 4.11
CA LEU A 159 -19.42 -12.90 5.21
C LEU A 159 -20.88 -12.59 4.87
N LYS A 160 -21.23 -12.48 3.58
CA LYS A 160 -22.62 -12.33 3.13
C LYS A 160 -23.38 -13.66 3.02
N SER A 161 -22.64 -14.77 2.98
CA SER A 161 -23.21 -16.11 2.85
C SER A 161 -23.42 -16.80 4.20
N THR A 162 -23.04 -16.13 5.29
CA THR A 162 -23.19 -16.58 6.69
C THR A 162 -24.26 -15.77 7.39
#